data_e553d5dc97ad9d4a7afbc2c18fb0998e
#
_entry.id   e553d5dc97ad9d4a7afbc2c18fb0998e
#
_cell.length_a   1.000
_cell.length_b   1.000
_cell.length_c   1.000
_cell.angle_alpha   90.00
_cell.angle_beta   90.00
_cell.angle_gamma   90.00
#
_symmetry.space_group_name_H-M   'P 1'
#
loop_
_entity.id
_entity.type
_entity.pdbx_description
1 polymer ?
#
loop_
_entity_poly.entity_id
_entity_poly.type
_entity_poly.pdbx_seq_one_letter_code
_entity_poly.pdbx_strand_id
1 'polypeptide(L)'
;LITDWNKFEEDSDNEFVNVSVLHETLGKSSYGTTQGTVLEISNLHSEWNRKKFEDLKDSLARLINPSAIKDEDSFNISLTVEDELKGDKKQKEKNHESSKKGKLDESEVSYFKIINGEIKNPIFETLQLKTSYIKSDIKEDVIITSLFEGGQLVYSVEENNPYEDLKNISYSA
;
A
#
# COMPACT_ATOMS: atom_id res chain seq x y z
N LEU A 1 23.53 -2.03 -8.68
CA LEU A 1 23.75 -0.60 -8.57
C LEU A 1 23.97 -0.26 -7.10
N ILE A 2 25.08 0.39 -6.77
CA ILE A 2 25.41 0.82 -5.40
C ILE A 2 25.68 2.31 -5.43
N THR A 3 25.01 3.06 -4.57
CA THR A 3 25.24 4.50 -4.41
C THR A 3 25.31 4.86 -2.92
N ASP A 4 26.13 5.85 -2.60
CA ASP A 4 26.25 6.42 -1.27
C ASP A 4 25.48 7.75 -1.23
N TRP A 5 24.42 7.78 -0.45
CA TRP A 5 23.53 8.94 -0.35
C TRP A 5 24.21 10.17 0.25
N ASN A 6 25.20 9.98 1.14
CA ASN A 6 25.95 11.09 1.74
C ASN A 6 26.66 11.96 0.68
N LYS A 7 27.06 11.35 -0.44
CA LYS A 7 27.70 12.09 -1.54
C LYS A 7 26.78 13.09 -2.24
N PHE A 8 25.46 12.93 -2.09
CA PHE A 8 24.48 13.90 -2.59
C PHE A 8 24.26 15.06 -1.61
N GLU A 9 24.56 14.85 -0.32
CA GLU A 9 24.39 15.85 0.73
C GLU A 9 25.62 16.75 0.93
N GLU A 10 26.83 16.23 0.61
CA GLU A 10 28.10 16.96 0.76
C GLU A 10 28.23 18.17 -0.16
N ASP A 11 27.47 18.20 -1.26
CA ASP A 11 27.61 19.23 -2.30
C ASP A 11 26.23 19.67 -2.83
N SER A 12 25.46 20.31 -1.96
CA SER A 12 24.10 20.78 -2.28
C SER A 12 24.04 21.85 -3.40
N ASP A 13 25.20 22.43 -3.74
CA ASP A 13 25.33 23.45 -4.79
C ASP A 13 25.76 22.88 -6.14
N ASN A 14 26.14 21.60 -6.20
CA ASN A 14 26.51 20.93 -7.45
C ASN A 14 25.35 20.12 -8.03
N GLU A 15 25.19 20.19 -9.33
CA GLU A 15 24.22 19.38 -10.06
C GLU A 15 24.47 17.88 -9.83
N PHE A 16 23.41 17.08 -9.68
CA PHE A 16 23.42 15.61 -9.50
C PHE A 16 24.25 14.81 -10.53
N VAL A 17 24.80 15.49 -11.52
CA VAL A 17 25.52 14.91 -12.65
C VAL A 17 26.86 14.24 -12.26
N ASN A 18 27.45 14.59 -11.11
CA ASN A 18 28.80 14.19 -10.73
C ASN A 18 28.86 13.10 -9.66
N VAL A 19 27.72 12.53 -9.22
CA VAL A 19 27.73 11.44 -8.25
C VAL A 19 28.02 10.13 -8.95
N SER A 20 29.19 9.55 -8.65
CA SER A 20 29.58 8.26 -9.19
C SER A 20 28.76 7.13 -8.57
N VAL A 21 28.20 6.29 -9.40
CA VAL A 21 27.41 5.12 -9.03
C VAL A 21 28.14 3.87 -9.52
N LEU A 22 28.35 2.90 -8.62
CA LEU A 22 28.87 1.61 -9.02
C LEU A 22 27.77 0.77 -9.66
N HIS A 23 27.96 0.41 -10.93
CA HIS A 23 27.11 -0.53 -11.64
C HIS A 23 27.86 -1.84 -11.90
N GLU A 24 27.29 -2.94 -11.45
CA GLU A 24 27.82 -4.28 -11.65
C GLU A 24 26.73 -5.20 -12.19
N THR A 25 27.06 -6.02 -13.18
CA THR A 25 26.17 -7.05 -13.70
C THR A 25 26.54 -8.39 -13.11
N LEU A 26 25.66 -8.95 -12.29
CA LEU A 26 25.83 -10.25 -11.66
C LEU A 26 25.11 -11.34 -12.45
N GLY A 27 25.76 -12.49 -12.63
CA GLY A 27 25.16 -13.63 -13.35
C GLY A 27 24.04 -14.34 -12.59
N LYS A 28 23.89 -14.07 -11.28
CA LYS A 28 22.86 -14.66 -10.43
C LYS A 28 22.47 -13.70 -9.30
N SER A 29 21.18 -13.57 -9.05
CA SER A 29 20.69 -12.78 -7.91
C SER A 29 21.05 -13.45 -6.57
N SER A 30 21.58 -12.67 -5.63
CA SER A 30 21.83 -13.09 -4.25
C SER A 30 20.55 -13.14 -3.39
N TYR A 31 19.45 -12.55 -3.86
CA TYR A 31 18.19 -12.38 -3.10
C TYR A 31 17.16 -13.48 -3.35
N GLY A 32 17.51 -14.56 -4.05
CA GLY A 32 16.60 -15.68 -4.30
C GLY A 32 15.39 -15.36 -5.18
N THR A 33 15.28 -14.15 -5.69
CA THR A 33 14.21 -13.72 -6.61
C THR A 33 14.58 -14.05 -8.04
N THR A 34 13.65 -14.63 -8.81
CA THR A 34 13.83 -14.91 -10.23
C THR A 34 13.44 -13.73 -11.12
N GLN A 35 12.59 -12.85 -10.62
CA GLN A 35 12.08 -11.68 -11.32
C GLN A 35 11.76 -10.57 -10.32
N GLY A 36 11.95 -9.32 -10.70
CA GLY A 36 11.64 -8.15 -9.87
C GLY A 36 12.85 -7.28 -9.56
N THR A 37 12.64 -6.26 -8.73
CA THR A 37 13.65 -5.31 -8.28
C THR A 37 13.80 -5.39 -6.77
N VAL A 38 15.04 -5.43 -6.29
CA VAL A 38 15.37 -5.34 -4.87
C VAL A 38 16.08 -4.03 -4.63
N LEU A 39 15.59 -3.26 -3.67
CA LEU A 39 16.22 -2.04 -3.17
C LEU A 39 16.67 -2.32 -1.73
N GLU A 40 17.97 -2.30 -1.49
CA GLU A 40 18.56 -2.41 -0.16
C GLU A 40 19.05 -1.03 0.28
N ILE A 41 18.58 -0.58 1.45
CA ILE A 41 18.96 0.70 2.04
C ILE A 41 19.55 0.41 3.41
N SER A 42 20.81 0.78 3.62
CA SER A 42 21.54 0.58 4.88
C SER A 42 22.01 1.91 5.46
N ASN A 43 22.51 1.87 6.68
CA ASN A 43 23.04 3.06 7.39
C ASN A 43 22.02 4.20 7.49
N LEU A 44 20.80 3.87 7.87
CA LEU A 44 19.74 4.86 8.05
C LEU A 44 20.14 5.94 9.07
N HIS A 45 19.86 7.20 8.80
CA HIS A 45 20.19 8.35 9.65
C HIS A 45 19.43 8.36 10.99
N SER A 46 18.44 7.53 11.14
CA SER A 46 17.63 7.46 12.36
C SER A 46 17.23 6.04 12.69
N GLU A 47 17.17 5.74 13.99
CA GLU A 47 16.61 4.47 14.44
C GLU A 47 15.12 4.35 14.13
N TRP A 48 14.72 3.15 13.76
CA TRP A 48 13.33 2.82 13.51
C TRP A 48 12.71 2.19 14.74
N ASN A 49 11.57 2.70 15.14
CA ASN A 49 10.76 2.17 16.22
C ASN A 49 9.34 1.84 15.70
N ARG A 50 8.55 1.18 16.55
CA ARG A 50 7.20 0.76 16.21
C ARG A 50 6.34 1.88 15.61
N LYS A 51 6.43 3.10 16.17
CA LYS A 51 5.66 4.25 15.67
C LYS A 51 6.03 4.61 14.23
N LYS A 52 7.32 4.60 13.89
CA LYS A 52 7.78 4.84 12.50
C LYS A 52 7.30 3.76 11.53
N PHE A 53 7.23 2.50 11.98
CA PHE A 53 6.66 1.43 11.14
C PHE A 53 5.14 1.58 10.97
N GLU A 54 4.43 2.03 11.99
CA GLU A 54 3.00 2.37 11.87
C GLU A 54 2.81 3.51 10.84
N ASP A 55 3.58 4.59 10.95
CA ASP A 55 3.51 5.74 10.03
C ASP A 55 3.90 5.33 8.58
N LEU A 56 4.90 4.44 8.42
CA LEU A 56 5.24 3.87 7.11
C LEU A 56 4.08 3.05 6.54
N LYS A 57 3.48 2.18 7.36
CA LYS A 57 2.34 1.36 6.96
C LYS A 57 1.16 2.21 6.50
N ASP A 58 0.84 3.27 7.25
CA ASP A 58 -0.23 4.22 6.90
C ASP A 58 0.08 4.97 5.58
N SER A 59 1.35 5.30 5.36
CA SER A 59 1.79 5.93 4.11
C SER A 59 1.67 4.98 2.92
N LEU A 60 2.07 3.72 3.09
CA LEU A 60 1.97 2.69 2.06
C LEU A 60 0.51 2.31 1.76
N ALA A 61 -0.37 2.33 2.77
CA ALA A 61 -1.79 2.06 2.59
C ALA A 61 -2.46 3.04 1.60
N ARG A 62 -1.97 4.28 1.52
CA ARG A 62 -2.47 5.30 0.56
C ARG A 62 -2.12 4.98 -0.89
N LEU A 63 -1.12 4.12 -1.14
CA LEU A 63 -0.75 3.68 -2.48
C LEU A 63 -1.68 2.57 -3.01
N ILE A 64 -2.44 1.94 -2.11
CA ILE A 64 -3.36 0.87 -2.47
C ILE A 64 -4.68 1.50 -2.89
N ASN A 65 -5.08 1.27 -4.14
CA ASN A 65 -6.38 1.68 -4.60
C ASN A 65 -7.47 0.86 -3.86
N PRO A 66 -8.29 1.49 -3.01
CA PRO A 66 -9.31 0.77 -2.24
C PRO A 66 -10.40 0.16 -3.13
N SER A 67 -10.58 0.71 -4.33
CA SER A 67 -11.61 0.29 -5.29
C SER A 67 -11.13 -0.77 -6.27
N ALA A 68 -9.84 -1.13 -6.26
CA ALA A 68 -9.31 -2.14 -7.17
C ALA A 68 -10.01 -3.48 -6.92
N ILE A 69 -10.55 -4.06 -7.98
CA ILE A 69 -11.04 -5.44 -7.97
C ILE A 69 -9.83 -6.32 -7.64
N LYS A 70 -9.97 -7.24 -6.70
CA LYS A 70 -8.92 -8.22 -6.37
C LYS A 70 -8.82 -9.25 -7.50
N ASP A 71 -8.17 -8.85 -8.58
CA ASP A 71 -7.77 -9.75 -9.66
C ASP A 71 -6.39 -10.35 -9.33
N GLU A 72 -6.01 -11.43 -10.01
CA GLU A 72 -4.71 -12.09 -9.82
C GLU A 72 -3.51 -11.15 -10.06
N ASP A 73 -3.71 -10.08 -10.83
CA ASP A 73 -2.73 -9.04 -11.13
C ASP A 73 -2.79 -7.83 -10.16
N SER A 74 -3.53 -7.92 -9.05
CA SER A 74 -3.66 -6.80 -8.12
C SER A 74 -2.32 -6.51 -7.42
N PHE A 75 -1.98 -5.22 -7.33
CA PHE A 75 -0.80 -4.75 -6.61
C PHE A 75 -0.97 -4.94 -5.10
N ASN A 76 -0.14 -5.77 -4.50
CA ASN A 76 -0.15 -6.06 -3.08
C ASN A 76 1.14 -5.56 -2.41
N ILE A 77 1.00 -4.93 -1.26
CA ILE A 77 2.12 -4.50 -0.42
C ILE A 77 2.09 -5.32 0.87
N SER A 78 3.23 -5.89 1.22
CA SER A 78 3.43 -6.56 2.51
C SER A 78 4.61 -5.92 3.25
N LEU A 79 4.45 -5.72 4.56
CA LEU A 79 5.52 -5.25 5.44
C LEU A 79 5.94 -6.40 6.35
N THR A 80 7.26 -6.60 6.47
CA THR A 80 7.85 -7.61 7.36
C THR A 80 8.94 -6.96 8.21
N VAL A 81 8.77 -7.01 9.53
CA VAL A 81 9.71 -6.49 10.52
C VAL A 81 9.85 -7.53 11.62
N GLU A 82 10.95 -8.30 11.59
CA GLU A 82 11.15 -9.46 12.48
C GLU A 82 11.13 -9.05 13.96
N ASP A 83 11.75 -7.93 14.30
CA ASP A 83 11.83 -7.41 15.68
C ASP A 83 10.45 -7.06 16.27
N GLU A 84 9.48 -6.76 15.41
CA GLU A 84 8.12 -6.39 15.83
C GLU A 84 7.15 -7.58 15.97
N LEU A 85 7.55 -8.79 15.62
CA LEU A 85 6.68 -9.99 15.73
C LEU A 85 6.13 -10.21 17.14
N LYS A 86 6.97 -9.98 18.17
CA LYS A 86 6.54 -10.10 19.59
C LYS A 86 5.57 -8.97 19.97
N GLY A 87 5.82 -7.77 19.46
CA GLY A 87 4.95 -6.61 19.65
C GLY A 87 3.58 -6.83 19.02
N ASP A 88 3.55 -7.36 17.81
CA ASP A 88 2.32 -7.68 17.09
C ASP A 88 1.48 -8.73 17.78
N LYS A 89 2.10 -9.77 18.35
CA LYS A 89 1.38 -10.78 19.13
C LYS A 89 0.66 -10.16 20.33
N LYS A 90 1.34 -9.31 21.10
CA LYS A 90 0.76 -8.60 22.23
C LYS A 90 -0.36 -7.63 21.78
N GLN A 91 -0.17 -6.99 20.62
CA GLN A 91 -1.17 -6.08 20.09
C GLN A 91 -2.44 -6.84 19.64
N LYS A 92 -2.29 -8.00 19.01
CA LYS A 92 -3.45 -8.87 18.65
C LYS A 92 -4.26 -9.28 19.88
N GLU A 93 -3.61 -9.66 20.97
CA GLU A 93 -4.27 -9.98 22.23
C GLU A 93 -5.10 -8.81 22.76
N LYS A 94 -4.53 -7.58 22.76
CA LYS A 94 -5.25 -6.36 23.15
C LYS A 94 -6.43 -6.04 22.22
N ASN A 95 -6.26 -6.27 20.93
CA ASN A 95 -7.31 -6.05 19.93
C ASN A 95 -8.49 -7.01 20.19
N HIS A 96 -8.22 -8.28 20.47
CA HIS A 96 -9.27 -9.25 20.85
C HIS A 96 -10.03 -8.83 22.11
N GLU A 97 -9.34 -8.33 23.12
CA GLU A 97 -10.01 -7.81 24.31
C GLU A 97 -10.85 -6.58 24.02
N SER A 98 -10.36 -5.71 23.14
CA SER A 98 -11.07 -4.49 22.74
C SER A 98 -12.30 -4.80 21.91
N SER A 99 -12.23 -5.80 21.02
CA SER A 99 -13.37 -6.27 20.25
C SER A 99 -14.45 -6.87 21.14
N LYS A 100 -14.10 -7.72 22.11
CA LYS A 100 -15.05 -8.26 23.09
C LYS A 100 -15.76 -7.17 23.91
N LYS A 101 -15.15 -6.01 24.08
CA LYS A 101 -15.72 -4.84 24.76
C LYS A 101 -16.48 -3.89 23.82
N GLY A 102 -16.64 -4.25 22.54
CA GLY A 102 -17.31 -3.42 21.53
C GLY A 102 -16.56 -2.14 21.15
N LYS A 103 -15.25 -2.07 21.44
CA LYS A 103 -14.40 -0.89 21.15
C LYS A 103 -13.66 -1.01 19.82
N LEU A 104 -13.64 -2.17 19.22
CA LEU A 104 -12.97 -2.47 17.97
C LEU A 104 -13.81 -3.47 17.19
N ASP A 105 -13.95 -3.26 15.88
CA ASP A 105 -14.62 -4.20 15.00
C ASP A 105 -13.84 -5.51 14.89
N GLU A 106 -14.53 -6.61 14.78
CA GLU A 106 -13.92 -7.94 14.69
C GLU A 106 -13.03 -8.07 13.46
N SER A 107 -13.39 -7.41 12.36
CA SER A 107 -12.59 -7.31 11.13
C SER A 107 -11.25 -6.60 11.34
N GLU A 108 -11.18 -5.65 12.28
CA GLU A 108 -9.99 -4.85 12.56
C GLU A 108 -8.99 -5.55 13.49
N VAL A 109 -9.40 -6.58 14.21
CA VAL A 109 -8.57 -7.28 15.22
C VAL A 109 -7.24 -7.76 14.61
N SER A 110 -7.27 -8.20 13.36
CA SER A 110 -6.11 -8.79 12.70
C SER A 110 -5.11 -7.76 12.14
N TYR A 111 -5.50 -6.49 11.98
CA TYR A 111 -4.63 -5.49 11.35
C TYR A 111 -4.46 -4.19 12.13
N PHE A 112 -5.38 -3.84 13.06
CA PHE A 112 -5.29 -2.59 13.82
C PHE A 112 -4.00 -2.52 14.63
N LYS A 113 -3.13 -1.56 14.30
CA LYS A 113 -1.80 -1.38 14.88
C LYS A 113 -0.89 -2.61 14.83
N ILE A 114 -1.12 -3.53 13.92
CA ILE A 114 -0.23 -4.65 13.61
C ILE A 114 0.73 -4.20 12.53
N ILE A 115 2.03 -4.42 12.72
CA ILE A 115 3.06 -4.00 11.76
C ILE A 115 3.16 -5.01 10.62
N ASN A 116 3.38 -6.27 10.96
CA ASN A 116 3.64 -7.31 9.97
C ASN A 116 2.37 -7.76 9.25
N GLY A 117 2.50 -7.98 7.96
CA GLY A 117 1.46 -8.54 7.11
C GLY A 117 1.15 -7.70 5.89
N GLU A 118 0.12 -8.11 5.18
CA GLU A 118 -0.40 -7.38 4.03
C GLU A 118 -1.00 -6.03 4.47
N ILE A 119 -0.65 -4.99 3.73
CA ILE A 119 -1.17 -3.65 3.98
C ILE A 119 -2.51 -3.51 3.28
N LYS A 120 -3.51 -3.05 4.02
CA LYS A 120 -4.85 -2.80 3.51
C LYS A 120 -5.17 -1.31 3.60
N ASN A 121 -5.97 -0.82 2.69
CA ASN A 121 -6.54 0.52 2.78
C ASN A 121 -7.94 0.41 3.42
N PRO A 122 -8.10 0.74 4.73
CA PRO A 122 -9.36 0.58 5.44
C PRO A 122 -10.40 1.63 5.06
N ILE A 123 -10.00 2.70 4.36
CA ILE A 123 -10.87 3.84 4.06
C ILE A 123 -12.08 3.39 3.23
N PHE A 124 -11.88 2.50 2.27
CA PHE A 124 -12.93 2.05 1.39
C PHE A 124 -13.99 1.22 2.10
N GLU A 125 -13.60 0.28 2.96
CA GLU A 125 -14.56 -0.52 3.74
C GLU A 125 -15.40 0.39 4.66
N THR A 126 -14.79 1.43 5.22
CA THR A 126 -15.49 2.41 6.07
C THR A 126 -16.44 3.30 5.27
N LEU A 127 -16.07 3.69 4.06
CA LEU A 127 -16.91 4.48 3.17
C LEU A 127 -18.11 3.67 2.64
N GLN A 128 -17.90 2.41 2.28
CA GLN A 128 -18.98 1.54 1.78
C GLN A 128 -20.10 1.29 2.81
N LEU A 129 -19.76 1.29 4.11
CA LEU A 129 -20.71 0.92 5.17
C LEU A 129 -21.61 2.08 5.64
N LYS A 130 -21.27 3.34 5.39
CA LYS A 130 -21.92 4.47 6.07
C LYS A 130 -22.42 5.60 5.20
N THR A 131 -22.10 5.64 3.92
CA THR A 131 -22.40 6.80 3.05
C THR A 131 -22.77 6.39 1.63
N SER A 132 -23.38 7.32 0.91
CA SER A 132 -23.52 7.22 -0.52
C SER A 132 -22.15 7.49 -1.18
N TYR A 133 -21.77 6.68 -2.15
CA TYR A 133 -20.53 6.86 -2.90
C TYR A 133 -20.75 6.54 -4.38
N ILE A 134 -19.91 7.14 -5.21
CA ILE A 134 -19.87 6.87 -6.64
C ILE A 134 -18.62 6.03 -6.92
N LYS A 135 -18.79 4.95 -7.68
CA LYS A 135 -17.72 4.11 -8.17
C LYS A 135 -17.70 4.14 -9.68
N SER A 136 -16.54 4.39 -10.29
CA SER A 136 -16.35 4.31 -11.73
C SER A 136 -15.30 3.26 -12.05
N ASP A 137 -15.69 2.24 -12.79
CA ASP A 137 -14.82 1.17 -13.28
C ASP A 137 -14.58 1.38 -14.78
N ILE A 138 -13.33 1.46 -15.19
CA ILE A 138 -12.95 1.52 -16.61
C ILE A 138 -12.48 0.13 -17.01
N LYS A 139 -13.21 -0.51 -17.91
CA LYS A 139 -12.93 -1.84 -18.44
C LYS A 139 -12.78 -1.75 -19.95
N GLU A 140 -11.56 -1.87 -20.43
CA GLU A 140 -11.26 -1.78 -21.87
C GLU A 140 -11.92 -0.56 -22.54
N ASP A 141 -12.99 -0.80 -23.30
CA ASP A 141 -13.68 0.24 -24.05
C ASP A 141 -14.92 0.81 -23.36
N VAL A 142 -15.14 0.46 -22.07
CA VAL A 142 -16.34 0.82 -21.33
C VAL A 142 -16.01 1.46 -19.99
N ILE A 143 -16.73 2.53 -19.66
CA ILE A 143 -16.76 3.16 -18.34
C ILE A 143 -18.09 2.81 -17.67
N ILE A 144 -18.04 2.15 -16.53
CA ILE A 144 -19.22 1.82 -15.72
C ILE A 144 -19.21 2.72 -14.49
N THR A 145 -20.15 3.66 -14.40
CA THR A 145 -20.32 4.52 -13.23
C THR A 145 -21.51 4.05 -12.41
N SER A 146 -21.28 3.76 -11.15
CA SER A 146 -22.28 3.19 -10.24
C SER A 146 -22.41 4.06 -8.98
N LEU A 147 -23.65 4.36 -8.59
CA LEU A 147 -24.00 5.03 -7.34
C LEU A 147 -24.46 3.99 -6.33
N PHE A 148 -23.85 4.03 -5.15
CA PHE A 148 -24.21 3.19 -4.03
C PHE A 148 -24.74 4.05 -2.87
N GLU A 149 -25.70 3.52 -2.13
CA GLU A 149 -26.24 4.10 -0.91
C GLU A 149 -26.38 3.00 0.15
N GLY A 150 -25.70 3.18 1.31
CA GLY A 150 -25.68 2.17 2.36
C GLY A 150 -25.15 0.80 1.91
N GLY A 151 -24.24 0.78 0.95
CA GLY A 151 -23.69 -0.45 0.36
C GLY A 151 -24.55 -1.11 -0.70
N GLN A 152 -25.72 -0.56 -1.02
CA GLN A 152 -26.61 -1.06 -2.08
C GLN A 152 -26.45 -0.25 -3.38
N LEU A 153 -26.40 -0.95 -4.51
CA LEU A 153 -26.39 -0.31 -5.83
C LEU A 153 -27.76 0.35 -6.09
N VAL A 154 -27.76 1.67 -6.25
CA VAL A 154 -28.96 2.46 -6.54
C VAL A 154 -29.10 2.71 -8.03
N TYR A 155 -27.99 2.99 -8.70
CA TYR A 155 -27.96 3.35 -10.11
C TYR A 155 -26.63 2.96 -10.75
N SER A 156 -26.66 2.54 -12.01
CA SER A 156 -25.47 2.28 -12.80
C SER A 156 -25.68 2.71 -14.24
N VAL A 157 -24.68 3.35 -14.82
CA VAL A 157 -24.63 3.75 -16.22
C VAL A 157 -23.36 3.21 -16.86
N GLU A 158 -23.51 2.78 -18.11
CA GLU A 158 -22.42 2.28 -18.93
C GLU A 158 -22.23 3.21 -20.13
N GLU A 159 -21.01 3.67 -20.35
CA GLU A 159 -20.65 4.59 -21.43
C GLU A 159 -19.39 4.08 -22.14
N ASN A 160 -19.24 4.45 -23.42
CA ASN A 160 -18.01 4.12 -24.15
C ASN A 160 -16.82 4.87 -23.56
N ASN A 161 -15.71 4.18 -23.40
CA ASN A 161 -14.46 4.78 -22.95
C ASN A 161 -13.77 5.52 -24.11
N PRO A 162 -13.73 6.86 -24.11
CA PRO A 162 -13.06 7.63 -25.17
C PRO A 162 -11.53 7.70 -24.99
N TYR A 163 -10.99 7.15 -23.88
CA TYR A 163 -9.60 7.28 -23.49
C TYR A 163 -8.86 5.96 -23.71
N GLU A 164 -8.13 5.83 -24.81
CA GLU A 164 -7.39 4.61 -25.17
C GLU A 164 -6.33 4.23 -24.13
N ASP A 165 -5.76 5.22 -23.43
CA ASP A 165 -4.69 5.04 -22.45
C ASP A 165 -5.19 4.66 -21.04
N LEU A 166 -6.49 4.78 -20.78
CA LEU A 166 -7.10 4.48 -19.48
C LEU A 166 -7.88 3.17 -19.55
N LYS A 167 -7.23 2.06 -19.25
CA LYS A 167 -7.86 0.74 -19.23
C LYS A 167 -7.67 0.09 -17.86
N ASN A 168 -8.70 -0.63 -17.42
CA ASN A 168 -8.67 -1.43 -16.17
C ASN A 168 -8.36 -0.61 -14.89
N ILE A 169 -9.02 0.54 -14.75
CA ILE A 169 -8.89 1.45 -13.61
C ILE A 169 -10.21 1.57 -12.88
N SER A 170 -10.17 1.67 -11.56
CA SER A 170 -11.34 1.83 -10.70
C SER A 170 -11.17 3.04 -9.78
N TYR A 171 -12.21 3.87 -9.67
CA TYR A 171 -12.26 5.06 -8.83
C TYR A 171 -13.47 5.02 -7.91
N SER A 172 -13.33 5.58 -6.70
CA SER A 172 -14.43 5.84 -5.78
C SER A 172 -14.31 7.23 -5.18
N ALA A 173 -15.43 7.91 -5.03
CA ALA A 173 -15.57 9.23 -4.43
C ALA A 173 -16.79 9.30 -3.49
#